data_68861ddfd098e03266b8a7aca55a34df
#
_entry.id   68861ddfd098e03266b8a7aca55a34df
#
_cell.length_a   1.000
_cell.length_b   1.000
_cell.length_c   1.000
_cell.angle_alpha   90.00
_cell.angle_beta   90.00
_cell.angle_gamma   90.00
#
_symmetry.space_group_name_H-M   'P 1'
#
loop_
_entity.id
_entity.type
_entity.pdbx_description
1 polymer ?
#
loop_
_entity_poly.entity_id
_entity_poly.type
_entity_poly.pdbx_seq_one_letter_code
_entity_poly.pdbx_strand_id
1 'polypeptide(L)'
;YVLDHMREYIDVFQEMFTYAWRRQLEATLSRFDREVSQRGHEERHNRFPLNRCLGFVDMVSYTSSSTILGDALVGLIERFEEESRNAVIEEGGRVVKMIGDAVLYIADDLPTGLRVATALIERLNADDEMLPVRASFVRGDVFSRSGDVFGPTVNLASRLVDIAPVGKILTDPTTAAAIAAGEVGDGYELEEFPTADLRGFGPVSPYLLSSVVK
;
A
#
# COMPACT_ATOMS: atom_id res chain seq x y z
N TYR A 1 44.27 9.00 7.87
CA TYR A 1 43.91 9.13 6.45
C TYR A 1 42.56 8.47 6.11
N VAL A 2 42.33 7.18 6.47
CA VAL A 2 41.08 6.47 6.21
C VAL A 2 39.96 6.95 7.16
N LEU A 3 40.26 7.18 8.42
CA LEU A 3 39.32 7.64 9.44
C LEU A 3 38.87 9.10 9.22
N ASP A 4 39.72 9.95 8.66
CA ASP A 4 39.35 11.34 8.36
C ASP A 4 38.39 11.42 7.17
N HIS A 5 38.60 10.59 6.14
CA HIS A 5 37.65 10.46 5.03
C HIS A 5 36.31 9.88 5.48
N MET A 6 36.31 8.89 6.37
CA MET A 6 35.05 8.34 6.90
C MET A 6 34.25 9.36 7.72
N ARG A 7 34.90 10.27 8.45
CA ARG A 7 34.23 11.35 9.17
C ARG A 7 33.53 12.33 8.24
N GLU A 8 34.19 12.71 7.15
CA GLU A 8 33.63 13.62 6.14
C GLU A 8 32.37 13.04 5.48
N TYR A 9 32.36 11.73 5.21
CA TYR A 9 31.17 11.02 4.71
C TYR A 9 30.05 10.93 5.76
N ILE A 10 30.38 10.72 7.05
CA ILE A 10 29.41 10.67 8.14
C ILE A 10 28.68 12.02 8.27
N ASP A 11 29.41 13.13 8.21
CA ASP A 11 28.82 14.47 8.31
C ASP A 11 27.87 14.77 7.12
N VAL A 12 28.27 14.42 5.91
CA VAL A 12 27.41 14.55 4.71
C VAL A 12 26.17 13.66 4.82
N PHE A 13 26.32 12.43 5.29
CA PHE A 13 25.18 11.52 5.52
C PHE A 13 24.25 12.05 6.60
N GLN A 14 24.76 12.61 7.70
CA GLN A 14 23.95 13.22 8.75
C GLN A 14 23.17 14.44 8.25
N GLU A 15 23.77 15.29 7.43
CA GLU A 15 23.08 16.43 6.83
C GLU A 15 21.98 15.99 5.86
N MET A 16 22.29 15.03 4.98
CA MET A 16 21.31 14.46 4.04
C MET A 16 20.14 13.79 4.77
N PHE A 17 20.44 13.00 5.81
CA PHE A 17 19.43 12.32 6.61
C PHE A 17 18.55 13.32 7.38
N THR A 18 19.16 14.35 7.97
CA THR A 18 18.44 15.41 8.68
C THR A 18 17.55 16.23 7.73
N TYR A 19 18.04 16.52 6.53
CA TYR A 19 17.26 17.20 5.50
C TYR A 19 16.07 16.37 5.02
N ALA A 20 16.30 15.10 4.68
CA ALA A 20 15.25 14.19 4.25
C ALA A 20 14.20 13.99 5.33
N TRP A 21 14.63 13.84 6.59
CA TRP A 21 13.75 13.67 7.74
C TRP A 21 12.90 14.92 8.01
N ARG A 22 13.51 16.13 7.97
CA ARG A 22 12.77 17.40 8.10
C ARG A 22 11.72 17.55 7.01
N ARG A 23 12.08 17.30 5.76
CA ARG A 23 11.15 17.38 4.63
C ARG A 23 9.99 16.41 4.77
N GLN A 24 10.26 15.19 5.22
CA GLN A 24 9.22 14.18 5.48
C GLN A 24 8.32 14.60 6.66
N LEU A 25 8.91 15.14 7.71
CA LEU A 25 8.17 15.65 8.87
C LEU A 25 7.28 16.84 8.50
N GLU A 26 7.78 17.80 7.75
CA GLU A 26 7.01 18.97 7.28
C GLU A 26 5.86 18.56 6.36
N ALA A 27 6.09 17.62 5.44
CA ALA A 27 5.04 17.08 4.60
C ALA A 27 3.96 16.36 5.42
N THR A 28 4.35 15.61 6.44
CA THR A 28 3.43 14.91 7.34
C THR A 28 2.64 15.88 8.20
N LEU A 29 3.28 16.88 8.77
CA LEU A 29 2.62 17.93 9.58
C LEU A 29 1.65 18.76 8.74
N SER A 30 2.02 19.12 7.51
CA SER A 30 1.16 19.90 6.60
C SER A 30 -0.08 19.11 6.14
N ARG A 31 0.02 17.78 6.04
CA ARG A 31 -1.14 16.90 5.78
C ARG A 31 -2.04 16.83 7.01
N PHE A 32 -1.45 16.63 8.18
CA PHE A 32 -2.14 16.57 9.45
C PHE A 32 -2.91 17.88 9.74
N ASP A 33 -2.28 19.02 9.51
CA ASP A 33 -2.88 20.36 9.74
C ASP A 33 -4.08 20.62 8.79
N ARG A 34 -3.99 20.17 7.52
CA ARG A 34 -5.10 20.25 6.58
C ARG A 34 -6.29 19.39 7.01
N GLU A 35 -6.05 18.18 7.51
CA GLU A 35 -7.10 17.27 7.96
C GLU A 35 -7.78 17.74 9.25
N VAL A 36 -6.99 18.25 10.20
CA VAL A 36 -7.52 18.81 11.45
C VAL A 36 -8.34 20.08 11.19
N SER A 37 -7.90 20.91 10.25
CA SER A 37 -8.60 22.13 9.88
C SER A 37 -9.93 21.90 9.18
N GLN A 38 -10.07 20.79 8.43
CA GLN A 38 -11.32 20.42 7.74
C GLN A 38 -12.38 19.86 8.68
N ARG A 39 -12.02 19.31 9.84
CA ARG A 39 -12.94 18.60 10.75
C ARG A 39 -13.51 19.43 11.92
N GLY A 40 -13.16 20.71 12.06
CA GLY A 40 -13.75 21.57 13.09
C GLY A 40 -13.28 21.30 14.53
N HIS A 41 -13.50 22.27 15.39
CA HIS A 41 -12.86 22.46 16.70
C HIS A 41 -13.25 21.51 17.84
N GLU A 42 -14.11 20.52 17.66
CA GLU A 42 -14.75 19.83 18.80
C GLU A 42 -14.07 18.55 19.32
N GLU A 43 -13.03 18.01 18.64
CA GLU A 43 -12.51 16.69 19.02
C GLU A 43 -11.00 16.62 19.31
N ARG A 44 -10.46 17.54 20.09
CA ARG A 44 -9.01 17.65 20.36
C ARG A 44 -8.37 16.58 21.26
N HIS A 45 -9.11 15.60 21.73
CA HIS A 45 -8.58 14.64 22.74
C HIS A 45 -8.61 13.15 22.32
N ASN A 46 -9.08 12.82 21.13
CA ASN A 46 -9.09 11.45 20.68
C ASN A 46 -8.10 11.27 19.51
N ARG A 47 -7.37 10.18 19.49
CA ARG A 47 -6.55 9.73 18.35
C ARG A 47 -7.52 9.39 17.23
N PHE A 48 -7.83 10.38 16.36
CA PHE A 48 -8.83 10.20 15.32
C PHE A 48 -8.37 9.17 14.30
N PRO A 49 -9.24 8.23 13.92
CA PRO A 49 -9.00 7.43 12.75
C PRO A 49 -8.95 8.35 11.51
N LEU A 50 -7.97 8.14 10.67
CA LEU A 50 -7.86 8.79 9.37
C LEU A 50 -8.55 7.90 8.34
N ASN A 51 -9.50 8.44 7.58
CA ASN A 51 -10.08 7.69 6.46
C ASN A 51 -9.07 7.67 5.31
N ARG A 52 -8.62 6.48 4.93
CA ARG A 52 -7.56 6.26 3.93
C ARG A 52 -7.90 5.10 3.02
N CYS A 53 -7.26 5.11 1.87
CA CYS A 53 -7.18 3.96 0.99
C CYS A 53 -5.87 3.23 1.23
N LEU A 54 -5.91 1.92 1.33
CA LEU A 54 -4.73 1.10 1.55
C LEU A 54 -4.91 -0.30 0.95
N GLY A 55 -3.82 -1.00 0.77
CA GLY A 55 -3.87 -2.37 0.31
C GLY A 55 -2.54 -3.08 0.50
N PHE A 56 -2.60 -4.38 0.29
CA PHE A 56 -1.43 -5.24 0.21
C PHE A 56 -1.24 -5.72 -1.22
N VAL A 57 0.02 -5.89 -1.61
CA VAL A 57 0.41 -6.70 -2.76
C VAL A 57 1.35 -7.76 -2.26
N ASP A 58 1.15 -9.01 -2.70
CA ASP A 58 1.81 -10.20 -2.18
C ASP A 58 2.26 -11.08 -3.35
N MET A 59 3.52 -11.58 -3.32
CA MET A 59 4.03 -12.51 -4.31
C MET A 59 3.46 -13.91 -4.10
N VAL A 60 2.90 -14.48 -5.15
CA VAL A 60 2.33 -15.83 -5.09
C VAL A 60 3.45 -16.87 -5.18
N SER A 61 3.35 -17.92 -4.35
CA SER A 61 4.30 -19.03 -4.30
C SER A 61 5.72 -18.68 -3.83
N TYR A 62 5.91 -17.53 -3.20
CA TYR A 62 7.21 -17.10 -2.66
C TYR A 62 7.84 -18.18 -1.76
N THR A 63 7.11 -18.70 -0.78
CA THR A 63 7.62 -19.70 0.17
C THR A 63 8.14 -20.98 -0.51
N SER A 64 7.48 -21.45 -1.56
CA SER A 64 7.93 -22.62 -2.33
C SER A 64 9.11 -22.29 -3.25
N SER A 65 9.11 -21.10 -3.84
CA SER A 65 10.18 -20.63 -4.72
C SER A 65 11.46 -20.27 -3.96
N SER A 66 11.35 -19.77 -2.72
CA SER A 66 12.50 -19.39 -1.89
C SER A 66 13.46 -20.56 -1.62
N THR A 67 12.94 -21.77 -1.53
CA THR A 67 13.74 -23.01 -1.35
C THR A 67 14.53 -23.37 -2.62
N ILE A 68 14.07 -22.95 -3.79
CA ILE A 68 14.65 -23.28 -5.10
C ILE A 68 15.61 -22.21 -5.58
N LEU A 69 15.32 -20.92 -5.30
CA LEU A 69 16.02 -19.77 -5.85
C LEU A 69 17.38 -19.50 -5.18
N GLY A 70 17.58 -19.92 -3.91
CA GLY A 70 18.86 -19.71 -3.23
C GLY A 70 19.29 -18.23 -3.26
N ASP A 71 20.50 -17.96 -3.81
CA ASP A 71 21.06 -16.62 -3.89
C ASP A 71 20.26 -15.65 -4.80
N ALA A 72 19.51 -16.18 -5.79
CA ALA A 72 18.66 -15.37 -6.66
C ALA A 72 17.45 -14.77 -5.92
N LEU A 73 17.11 -15.31 -4.75
CA LEU A 73 16.01 -14.81 -3.92
C LEU A 73 16.23 -13.37 -3.47
N VAL A 74 17.45 -12.99 -3.13
CA VAL A 74 17.79 -11.62 -2.68
C VAL A 74 17.50 -10.63 -3.80
N GLY A 75 17.97 -10.93 -5.03
CA GLY A 75 17.72 -10.08 -6.18
C GLY A 75 16.24 -9.95 -6.54
N LEU A 76 15.47 -11.02 -6.37
CA LEU A 76 14.02 -11.00 -6.56
C LEU A 76 13.33 -10.06 -5.56
N ILE A 77 13.69 -10.13 -4.28
CA ILE A 77 13.13 -9.27 -3.22
C ILE A 77 13.51 -7.80 -3.47
N GLU A 78 14.79 -7.52 -3.75
CA GLU A 78 15.26 -6.18 -4.04
C GLU A 78 14.50 -5.55 -5.21
N ARG A 79 14.31 -6.32 -6.28
CA ARG A 79 13.54 -5.89 -7.45
C ARG A 79 12.06 -5.64 -7.12
N PHE A 80 11.43 -6.54 -6.36
CA PHE A 80 10.05 -6.37 -5.91
C PHE A 80 9.88 -5.11 -5.05
N GLU A 81 10.81 -4.87 -4.13
CA GLU A 81 10.78 -3.66 -3.30
C GLU A 81 10.96 -2.38 -4.11
N GLU A 82 11.90 -2.37 -5.07
CA GLU A 82 12.18 -1.23 -5.93
C GLU A 82 10.98 -0.91 -6.83
N GLU A 83 10.47 -1.90 -7.57
CA GLU A 83 9.35 -1.73 -8.48
C GLU A 83 8.05 -1.35 -7.73
N SER A 84 7.80 -1.96 -6.58
CA SER A 84 6.66 -1.60 -5.73
C SER A 84 6.77 -0.16 -5.23
N ARG A 85 7.94 0.25 -4.78
CA ARG A 85 8.18 1.62 -4.30
C ARG A 85 7.97 2.65 -5.41
N ASN A 86 8.52 2.37 -6.59
CA ASN A 86 8.41 3.23 -7.76
C ASN A 86 6.94 3.38 -8.18
N ALA A 87 6.20 2.28 -8.34
CA ALA A 87 4.79 2.32 -8.71
C ALA A 87 3.93 3.11 -7.69
N VAL A 88 4.15 2.89 -6.40
CA VAL A 88 3.40 3.60 -5.35
C VAL A 88 3.68 5.10 -5.36
N ILE A 89 4.95 5.51 -5.50
CA ILE A 89 5.34 6.93 -5.43
C ILE A 89 4.90 7.67 -6.71
N GLU A 90 5.06 7.08 -7.87
CA GLU A 90 4.66 7.66 -9.16
C GLU A 90 3.18 8.00 -9.18
N GLU A 91 2.34 7.14 -8.60
CA GLU A 91 0.89 7.36 -8.52
C GLU A 91 0.44 8.22 -7.32
N GLY A 92 1.38 8.74 -6.55
CA GLY A 92 1.10 9.65 -5.42
C GLY A 92 0.73 8.96 -4.11
N GLY A 93 0.94 7.66 -4.02
CA GLY A 93 0.80 6.89 -2.78
C GLY A 93 2.04 6.93 -1.90
N ARG A 94 2.02 6.14 -0.84
CA ARG A 94 3.13 5.96 0.09
C ARG A 94 3.25 4.48 0.49
N VAL A 95 4.44 3.94 0.38
CA VAL A 95 4.76 2.65 0.99
C VAL A 95 4.80 2.82 2.51
N VAL A 96 4.03 2.03 3.22
CA VAL A 96 4.04 1.98 4.69
C VAL A 96 5.20 1.12 5.15
N LYS A 97 5.26 -0.12 4.64
CA LYS A 97 6.33 -1.07 4.93
C LYS A 97 6.36 -2.21 3.92
N MET A 98 7.54 -2.80 3.76
CA MET A 98 7.74 -4.09 3.14
C MET A 98 7.70 -5.18 4.21
N ILE A 99 7.10 -6.32 3.91
CA ILE A 99 6.90 -7.45 4.84
C ILE A 99 7.27 -8.73 4.09
N GLY A 100 8.58 -8.99 3.96
CA GLY A 100 9.07 -10.11 3.16
C GLY A 100 8.67 -9.99 1.69
N ASP A 101 7.76 -10.85 1.25
CA ASP A 101 7.21 -10.93 -0.10
C ASP A 101 5.96 -10.07 -0.33
N ALA A 102 5.62 -9.20 0.63
CA ALA A 102 4.47 -8.32 0.54
C ALA A 102 4.80 -6.85 0.79
N VAL A 103 4.04 -5.95 0.16
CA VAL A 103 4.07 -4.51 0.40
C VAL A 103 2.74 -4.01 0.93
N LEU A 104 2.76 -3.24 2.01
CA LEU A 104 1.63 -2.44 2.49
C LEU A 104 1.80 -1.01 1.99
N TYR A 105 0.83 -0.53 1.21
CA TYR A 105 0.77 0.84 0.73
C TYR A 105 -0.47 1.57 1.23
N ILE A 106 -0.44 2.91 1.18
CA ILE A 106 -1.52 3.79 1.58
C ILE A 106 -1.61 5.00 0.64
N ALA A 107 -2.82 5.50 0.44
CA ALA A 107 -3.12 6.72 -0.30
C ALA A 107 -4.14 7.58 0.46
N ASP A 108 -4.12 8.89 0.21
CA ASP A 108 -4.95 9.85 0.95
C ASP A 108 -6.42 9.82 0.48
N ASP A 109 -6.69 9.46 -0.78
CA ASP A 109 -8.02 9.45 -1.39
C ASP A 109 -8.25 8.23 -2.28
N LEU A 110 -9.51 8.02 -2.66
CA LEU A 110 -9.93 6.87 -3.45
C LEU A 110 -9.32 6.86 -4.87
N PRO A 111 -9.32 7.96 -5.65
CA PRO A 111 -8.71 7.97 -6.97
C PRO A 111 -7.22 7.64 -6.96
N THR A 112 -6.45 8.21 -6.04
CA THR A 112 -5.03 7.92 -5.88
C THR A 112 -4.79 6.47 -5.49
N GLY A 113 -5.57 5.94 -4.52
CA GLY A 113 -5.45 4.56 -4.08
C GLY A 113 -5.72 3.55 -5.18
N LEU A 114 -6.72 3.82 -6.04
CA LEU A 114 -7.04 2.96 -7.19
C LEU A 114 -5.91 2.95 -8.22
N ARG A 115 -5.36 4.13 -8.57
CA ARG A 115 -4.20 4.19 -9.49
C ARG A 115 -3.02 3.41 -8.94
N VAL A 116 -2.71 3.55 -7.65
CA VAL A 116 -1.65 2.80 -7.00
C VAL A 116 -1.90 1.29 -7.08
N ALA A 117 -3.12 0.84 -6.75
CA ALA A 117 -3.46 -0.59 -6.75
C ALA A 117 -3.32 -1.21 -8.15
N THR A 118 -3.84 -0.53 -9.17
CA THR A 118 -3.78 -1.00 -10.56
C THR A 118 -2.37 -0.94 -11.12
N ALA A 119 -1.63 0.15 -10.89
CA ALA A 119 -0.24 0.26 -11.33
C ALA A 119 0.67 -0.81 -10.74
N LEU A 120 0.50 -1.14 -9.45
CA LEU A 120 1.23 -2.23 -8.79
C LEU A 120 0.97 -3.58 -9.47
N ILE A 121 -0.30 -3.94 -9.66
CA ILE A 121 -0.66 -5.23 -10.29
C ILE A 121 -0.16 -5.30 -11.73
N GLU A 122 -0.34 -4.24 -12.50
CA GLU A 122 0.06 -4.20 -13.91
C GLU A 122 1.58 -4.26 -14.06
N ARG A 123 2.32 -3.43 -13.32
CA ARG A 123 3.79 -3.35 -13.41
C ARG A 123 4.46 -4.64 -12.94
N LEU A 124 4.07 -5.18 -11.78
CA LEU A 124 4.70 -6.36 -11.23
C LEU A 124 4.38 -7.64 -12.01
N ASN A 125 3.18 -7.78 -12.58
CA ASN A 125 2.85 -8.92 -13.42
C ASN A 125 3.35 -8.79 -14.88
N ALA A 126 3.75 -7.60 -15.34
CA ALA A 126 4.37 -7.39 -16.64
C ALA A 126 5.87 -7.73 -16.65
N ASP A 127 6.49 -7.92 -15.50
CA ASP A 127 7.90 -8.25 -15.34
C ASP A 127 8.09 -9.78 -15.34
N ASP A 128 8.64 -10.32 -16.41
CA ASP A 128 8.88 -11.75 -16.59
C ASP A 128 9.87 -12.35 -15.56
N GLU A 129 10.67 -11.52 -14.90
CA GLU A 129 11.61 -11.96 -13.84
C GLU A 129 10.98 -11.88 -12.45
N MET A 130 9.74 -11.38 -12.34
CA MET A 130 8.99 -11.29 -11.10
C MET A 130 8.10 -12.52 -10.89
N LEU A 131 7.94 -12.95 -9.63
CA LEU A 131 6.86 -13.89 -9.31
C LEU A 131 5.50 -13.19 -9.48
N PRO A 132 4.48 -13.94 -9.95
CA PRO A 132 3.14 -13.39 -10.07
C PRO A 132 2.66 -12.82 -8.72
N VAL A 133 1.96 -11.70 -8.76
CA VAL A 133 1.44 -11.04 -7.56
C VAL A 133 -0.08 -11.04 -7.52
N ARG A 134 -0.62 -10.82 -6.35
CA ARG A 134 -2.03 -10.60 -6.07
C ARG A 134 -2.18 -9.40 -5.15
N ALA A 135 -3.34 -8.75 -5.13
CA ALA A 135 -3.52 -7.54 -4.36
C ALA A 135 -4.87 -7.47 -3.63
N SER A 136 -4.90 -6.63 -2.61
CA SER A 136 -6.12 -6.11 -2.01
C SER A 136 -6.14 -4.59 -2.06
N PHE A 137 -7.34 -4.02 -2.01
CA PHE A 137 -7.55 -2.58 -1.95
C PHE A 137 -8.80 -2.28 -1.12
N VAL A 138 -8.68 -1.47 -0.09
CA VAL A 138 -9.78 -1.09 0.79
C VAL A 138 -9.69 0.37 1.20
N ARG A 139 -10.85 1.00 1.42
CA ARG A 139 -10.98 2.33 2.01
C ARG A 139 -11.63 2.23 3.38
N GLY A 140 -11.04 2.88 4.36
CA GLY A 140 -11.62 2.91 5.71
C GLY A 140 -10.75 3.62 6.72
N ASP A 141 -11.17 3.53 7.96
CA ASP A 141 -10.51 4.21 9.06
C ASP A 141 -9.27 3.45 9.52
N VAL A 142 -8.17 4.19 9.65
CA VAL A 142 -6.88 3.69 10.14
C VAL A 142 -6.33 4.59 11.23
N PHE A 143 -5.55 4.02 12.12
CA PHE A 143 -4.75 4.76 13.10
C PHE A 143 -3.31 4.78 12.65
N SER A 144 -2.69 5.96 12.67
CA SER A 144 -1.27 6.11 12.32
C SER A 144 -0.43 6.34 13.57
N ARG A 145 0.69 5.62 13.68
CA ARG A 145 1.68 5.81 14.74
C ARG A 145 3.08 5.50 14.24
N SER A 146 4.00 6.42 14.42
CA SER A 146 5.43 6.22 14.06
C SER A 146 5.65 5.79 12.61
N GLY A 147 4.84 6.32 11.67
CA GLY A 147 4.92 5.98 10.25
C GLY A 147 4.18 4.70 9.83
N ASP A 148 3.75 3.87 10.78
CA ASP A 148 2.94 2.67 10.52
C ASP A 148 1.44 2.97 10.65
N VAL A 149 0.61 2.07 10.12
CA VAL A 149 -0.85 2.15 10.15
C VAL A 149 -1.46 0.89 10.78
N PHE A 150 -2.54 1.09 11.52
CA PHE A 150 -3.21 0.04 12.28
C PHE A 150 -4.72 0.19 12.20
N GLY A 151 -5.43 -0.89 12.42
CA GLY A 151 -6.88 -0.88 12.55
C GLY A 151 -7.58 -2.01 11.79
N PRO A 152 -8.90 -2.12 11.94
CA PRO A 152 -9.69 -3.15 11.26
C PRO A 152 -9.52 -3.12 9.73
N THR A 153 -9.39 -1.93 9.14
CA THR A 153 -9.19 -1.73 7.69
C THR A 153 -7.91 -2.40 7.20
N VAL A 154 -6.80 -2.27 7.94
CA VAL A 154 -5.52 -2.92 7.62
C VAL A 154 -5.66 -4.44 7.71
N ASN A 155 -6.34 -4.92 8.76
CA ASN A 155 -6.58 -6.35 8.93
C ASN A 155 -7.47 -6.92 7.81
N LEU A 156 -8.51 -6.19 7.39
CA LEU A 156 -9.38 -6.58 6.29
C LEU A 156 -8.59 -6.69 4.98
N ALA A 157 -7.78 -5.68 4.66
CA ALA A 157 -6.92 -5.71 3.48
C ALA A 157 -5.98 -6.92 3.48
N SER A 158 -5.35 -7.23 4.62
CA SER A 158 -4.50 -8.41 4.78
C SER A 158 -5.27 -9.73 4.53
N ARG A 159 -6.54 -9.83 4.96
CA ARG A 159 -7.33 -11.05 4.72
C ARG A 159 -7.81 -11.16 3.27
N LEU A 160 -8.10 -10.03 2.63
CA LEU A 160 -8.50 -10.03 1.22
C LEU A 160 -7.34 -10.43 0.30
N VAL A 161 -6.11 -9.98 0.56
CA VAL A 161 -4.97 -10.39 -0.27
C VAL A 161 -4.69 -11.89 -0.15
N ASP A 162 -4.90 -12.48 1.04
CA ASP A 162 -4.72 -13.93 1.25
C ASP A 162 -5.58 -14.78 0.30
N ILE A 163 -6.77 -14.32 -0.06
CA ILE A 163 -7.74 -15.04 -0.91
C ILE A 163 -7.82 -14.48 -2.34
N ALA A 164 -7.09 -13.42 -2.64
CA ALA A 164 -7.11 -12.81 -3.97
C ALA A 164 -6.52 -13.76 -5.03
N PRO A 165 -7.16 -13.90 -6.19
CA PRO A 165 -6.58 -14.63 -7.31
C PRO A 165 -5.31 -13.97 -7.84
N VAL A 166 -4.44 -14.76 -8.43
CA VAL A 166 -3.22 -14.29 -9.08
C VAL A 166 -3.55 -13.23 -10.14
N GLY A 167 -2.81 -12.13 -10.12
CA GLY A 167 -2.99 -11.02 -11.06
C GLY A 167 -4.25 -10.19 -10.83
N LYS A 168 -4.94 -10.37 -9.70
CA LYS A 168 -6.21 -9.68 -9.42
C LYS A 168 -6.13 -8.86 -8.14
N ILE A 169 -7.02 -7.87 -8.07
CA ILE A 169 -7.23 -7.02 -6.88
C ILE A 169 -8.58 -7.39 -6.29
N LEU A 170 -8.63 -7.70 -4.99
CA LEU A 170 -9.88 -7.82 -4.24
C LEU A 170 -10.16 -6.57 -3.40
N THR A 171 -11.41 -6.16 -3.39
CA THR A 171 -11.89 -5.06 -2.53
C THR A 171 -13.12 -5.49 -1.72
N ASP A 172 -13.38 -4.78 -0.63
CA ASP A 172 -14.54 -5.01 0.23
C ASP A 172 -15.82 -4.37 -0.35
N PRO A 173 -17.01 -4.80 0.09
CA PRO A 173 -18.29 -4.26 -0.40
C PRO A 173 -18.45 -2.76 -0.22
N THR A 174 -17.90 -2.20 0.87
CA THR A 174 -18.03 -0.76 1.17
C THR A 174 -17.20 0.07 0.20
N THR A 175 -15.97 -0.38 -0.06
CA THR A 175 -15.07 0.27 -1.04
C THR A 175 -15.63 0.11 -2.46
N ALA A 176 -16.15 -1.09 -2.81
CA ALA A 176 -16.80 -1.33 -4.10
C ALA A 176 -17.99 -0.41 -4.33
N ALA A 177 -18.84 -0.21 -3.31
CA ALA A 177 -19.96 0.71 -3.39
C ALA A 177 -19.53 2.18 -3.64
N ALA A 178 -18.44 2.63 -3.01
CA ALA A 178 -17.89 3.97 -3.23
C ALA A 178 -17.36 4.15 -4.66
N ILE A 179 -16.71 3.12 -5.21
CA ILE A 179 -16.24 3.10 -6.61
C ILE A 179 -17.44 3.16 -7.56
N ALA A 180 -18.45 2.30 -7.34
CA ALA A 180 -19.66 2.23 -8.16
C ALA A 180 -20.52 3.52 -8.11
N ALA A 181 -20.46 4.28 -7.02
CA ALA A 181 -21.12 5.58 -6.88
C ALA A 181 -20.51 6.68 -7.75
N GLY A 182 -19.45 6.40 -8.51
CA GLY A 182 -18.83 7.33 -9.44
C GLY A 182 -17.84 8.31 -8.78
N GLU A 183 -17.41 8.05 -7.57
CA GLU A 183 -16.39 8.89 -6.89
C GLU A 183 -15.04 8.95 -7.66
N VAL A 184 -14.83 8.06 -8.64
CA VAL A 184 -13.56 7.88 -9.38
C VAL A 184 -13.71 7.90 -10.91
N GLY A 185 -14.92 8.14 -11.45
CA GLY A 185 -15.21 8.07 -12.89
C GLY A 185 -15.31 6.62 -13.42
N ASP A 186 -15.45 6.48 -14.76
CA ASP A 186 -15.79 5.22 -15.44
C ASP A 186 -14.57 4.32 -15.77
N GLY A 187 -13.45 4.51 -15.10
CA GLY A 187 -12.18 3.83 -15.42
C GLY A 187 -11.98 2.46 -14.75
N TYR A 188 -12.98 1.95 -13.99
CA TYR A 188 -12.84 0.73 -13.20
C TYR A 188 -14.07 -0.16 -13.31
N GLU A 189 -13.83 -1.47 -13.34
CA GLU A 189 -14.88 -2.49 -13.31
C GLU A 189 -14.83 -3.28 -12.01
N LEU A 190 -16.03 -3.66 -11.54
CA LEU A 190 -16.23 -4.46 -10.34
C LEU A 190 -17.02 -5.72 -10.70
N GLU A 191 -16.50 -6.88 -10.33
CA GLU A 191 -17.15 -8.17 -10.49
C GLU A 191 -17.32 -8.84 -9.13
N GLU A 192 -18.50 -9.39 -8.84
CA GLU A 192 -18.73 -10.11 -7.58
C GLU A 192 -17.80 -11.31 -7.46
N PHE A 193 -17.18 -11.46 -6.29
CA PHE A 193 -16.35 -12.59 -5.96
C PHE A 193 -17.06 -13.48 -4.91
N PRO A 194 -16.86 -14.78 -4.91
CA PRO A 194 -17.50 -15.67 -3.94
C PRO A 194 -17.31 -15.24 -2.50
N THR A 195 -18.39 -15.30 -1.72
CA THR A 195 -18.35 -15.03 -0.28
C THR A 195 -17.34 -15.94 0.42
N ALA A 196 -16.46 -15.34 1.20
CA ALA A 196 -15.44 -16.02 1.98
C ALA A 196 -15.58 -15.70 3.46
N ASP A 197 -15.32 -16.68 4.31
CA ASP A 197 -15.26 -16.47 5.77
C ASP A 197 -13.88 -15.94 6.14
N LEU A 198 -13.78 -14.64 6.41
CA LEU A 198 -12.54 -13.98 6.75
C LEU A 198 -12.34 -13.96 8.27
N ARG A 199 -11.22 -14.50 8.72
CA ARG A 199 -10.89 -14.58 10.15
C ARG A 199 -11.00 -13.21 10.83
N GLY A 200 -11.92 -13.09 11.80
CA GLY A 200 -12.19 -11.87 12.56
C GLY A 200 -13.22 -10.94 11.94
N PHE A 201 -13.72 -11.25 10.74
CA PHE A 201 -14.76 -10.47 10.02
C PHE A 201 -16.02 -11.30 9.72
N GLY A 202 -15.93 -12.65 9.76
CA GLY A 202 -17.01 -13.52 9.32
C GLY A 202 -17.17 -13.53 7.79
N PRO A 203 -18.37 -13.84 7.28
CA PRO A 203 -18.62 -13.90 5.84
C PRO A 203 -18.56 -12.50 5.21
N VAL A 204 -17.68 -12.35 4.23
CA VAL A 204 -17.51 -11.15 3.42
C VAL A 204 -17.71 -11.53 1.95
N SER A 205 -18.47 -10.73 1.20
CA SER A 205 -18.66 -10.88 -0.25
C SER A 205 -17.80 -9.85 -0.98
N PRO A 206 -16.53 -10.13 -1.30
CA PRO A 206 -15.63 -9.17 -1.91
C PRO A 206 -15.93 -9.01 -3.39
N TYR A 207 -15.28 -8.04 -4.01
CA TYR A 207 -15.34 -7.77 -5.45
C TYR A 207 -13.96 -7.84 -6.06
N LEU A 208 -13.87 -8.40 -7.26
CA LEU A 208 -12.73 -8.20 -8.13
C LEU A 208 -12.75 -6.77 -8.69
N LEU A 209 -11.62 -6.12 -8.62
CA LEU A 209 -11.40 -4.78 -9.14
C LEU A 209 -10.42 -4.86 -10.31
N SER A 210 -10.77 -4.26 -11.44
CA SER A 210 -9.90 -4.13 -12.60
C SER A 210 -9.97 -2.73 -13.19
N SER A 211 -8.89 -2.27 -13.82
CA SER A 211 -8.87 -1.04 -14.60
C SER A 211 -9.39 -1.33 -16.01
N VAL A 212 -10.24 -0.42 -16.53
CA VAL A 212 -10.69 -0.44 -17.93
C VAL A 212 -9.76 0.52 -18.68
N VAL A 213 -8.51 0.10 -18.91
CA VAL A 213 -7.63 0.87 -19.79
C VAL A 213 -8.06 0.61 -21.23
N LYS A 214 -8.51 1.70 -21.87
CA LYS A 214 -8.64 1.74 -23.35
C LYS A 214 -7.31 2.06 -23.99
#